data_5dbeb8338e5fde596de2bc9ac5fe51e3
#
_entry.id   5dbeb8338e5fde596de2bc9ac5fe51e3
#
_cell.length_a   1.000
_cell.length_b   1.000
_cell.length_c   1.000
_cell.angle_alpha   90.00
_cell.angle_beta   90.00
_cell.angle_gamma   90.00
#
_symmetry.space_group_name_H-M   'P 1'
#
loop_
_entity.id
_entity.type
_entity.pdbx_description
1 polymer ?
#
loop_
_entity_poly.entity_id
_entity_poly.type
_entity_poly.pdbx_seq_one_letter_code
_entity_poly.pdbx_strand_id
1 'polypeptide(L)'
;MAETDLVDHFKIVEFKRRRTCEPVTEKIRQAIFSGLLVSGHKLPSEWEMAESFQTSRVALREALRTLEKEDLITIKLGAGDGALVANFDSAVDALAESLSTGVKLGSAKSSKSSEMRSILEPETTHLATLSSTPDDISAIEAMVIAQERGLEGGELSRKLDMDFHRCFAEAAHNFVMNIVVNAVDESIREPILHSRRTEGMRKHVVTNHRNIFKARQNGNAELAKRVMAEHIVHVQCHIEAYSNE
;
A
#
# COMPACT_ATOMS: atom_id res chain seq x y z
N MET A 1 -18.54 -8.99 12.46
CA MET A 1 -19.90 -8.46 12.14
C MET A 1 -20.56 -9.47 11.22
N ALA A 2 -21.76 -9.92 11.55
CA ALA A 2 -22.45 -10.89 10.72
C ALA A 2 -22.97 -10.23 9.43
N GLU A 3 -23.04 -10.97 8.34
CA GLU A 3 -23.52 -10.55 7.00
C GLU A 3 -24.87 -9.82 7.03
N THR A 4 -25.70 -10.15 8.02
CA THR A 4 -27.03 -9.55 8.28
C THR A 4 -26.98 -8.07 8.70
N ASP A 5 -25.91 -7.64 9.37
CA ASP A 5 -25.74 -6.27 9.88
C ASP A 5 -25.47 -5.25 8.75
N LEU A 6 -24.85 -5.70 7.66
CA LEU A 6 -24.56 -4.87 6.48
C LEU A 6 -25.84 -4.54 5.68
N VAL A 7 -26.77 -5.50 5.58
CA VAL A 7 -28.05 -5.29 4.86
C VAL A 7 -28.93 -4.29 5.60
N ASP A 8 -28.96 -4.34 6.95
CA ASP A 8 -29.76 -3.42 7.76
C ASP A 8 -29.23 -1.98 7.74
N HIS A 9 -27.93 -1.79 7.58
CA HIS A 9 -27.32 -0.47 7.44
C HIS A 9 -27.76 0.28 6.17
N PHE A 10 -28.07 -0.45 5.09
CA PHE A 10 -28.53 0.13 3.83
C PHE A 10 -30.04 0.45 3.79
N LYS A 11 -30.84 0.03 4.78
CA LYS A 11 -32.30 0.17 4.79
C LYS A 11 -32.84 1.58 5.01
N ILE A 12 -32.03 2.59 5.27
CA ILE A 12 -32.52 3.90 5.68
C ILE A 12 -32.25 4.99 4.65
N VAL A 13 -32.99 5.04 3.56
CA VAL A 13 -33.38 6.30 2.88
C VAL A 13 -34.54 6.03 1.92
N GLU A 14 -35.67 6.73 2.08
CA GLU A 14 -36.74 6.81 1.09
C GLU A 14 -36.21 7.48 -0.18
N PHE A 15 -35.93 6.68 -1.21
CA PHE A 15 -35.60 7.19 -2.54
C PHE A 15 -36.88 7.59 -3.28
N LYS A 16 -37.17 8.88 -3.39
CA LYS A 16 -38.06 9.38 -4.43
C LYS A 16 -37.50 8.92 -5.78
N ARG A 17 -38.32 8.19 -6.55
CA ARG A 17 -38.03 7.61 -7.87
C ARG A 17 -37.24 8.57 -8.78
N ARG A 18 -35.96 8.65 -8.68
CA ARG A 18 -35.05 9.07 -9.75
C ARG A 18 -34.31 7.83 -10.26
N ARG A 19 -34.48 7.55 -11.54
CA ARG A 19 -33.88 6.41 -12.27
C ARG A 19 -32.37 6.56 -12.48
N THR A 20 -31.63 7.04 -11.52
CA THR A 20 -30.19 7.25 -11.64
C THR A 20 -29.45 6.29 -10.71
N CYS A 21 -28.39 5.67 -11.22
CA CYS A 21 -27.47 4.84 -10.45
C CYS A 21 -26.68 5.64 -9.40
N GLU A 22 -26.64 6.96 -9.55
CA GLU A 22 -25.84 7.91 -8.77
C GLU A 22 -26.07 7.85 -7.25
N PRO A 23 -27.30 7.80 -6.72
CA PRO A 23 -27.51 7.66 -5.27
C PRO A 23 -26.98 6.35 -4.69
N VAL A 24 -27.06 5.25 -5.45
CA VAL A 24 -26.54 3.94 -5.05
C VAL A 24 -25.01 3.96 -5.05
N THR A 25 -24.44 4.50 -6.13
CA THR A 25 -22.98 4.69 -6.25
C THR A 25 -22.43 5.48 -5.06
N GLU A 26 -23.05 6.62 -4.75
CA GLU A 26 -22.61 7.50 -3.68
C GLU A 26 -22.74 6.84 -2.30
N LYS A 27 -23.81 6.10 -2.06
CA LYS A 27 -24.01 5.40 -0.79
C LYS A 27 -22.95 4.32 -0.54
N ILE A 28 -22.64 3.52 -1.57
CA ILE A 28 -21.58 2.49 -1.47
C ILE A 28 -20.22 3.17 -1.32
N ARG A 29 -19.95 4.24 -2.10
CA ARG A 29 -18.70 5.02 -1.98
C ARG A 29 -18.49 5.55 -0.56
N GLN A 30 -19.52 6.15 0.05
CA GLN A 30 -19.46 6.64 1.42
C GLN A 30 -19.23 5.54 2.44
N ALA A 31 -19.81 4.34 2.24
CA ALA A 31 -19.59 3.20 3.11
C ALA A 31 -18.13 2.69 3.03
N ILE A 32 -17.50 2.75 1.85
CA ILE A 32 -16.09 2.43 1.67
C ILE A 32 -15.21 3.51 2.34
N PHE A 33 -15.45 4.79 2.06
CA PHE A 33 -14.63 5.88 2.61
C PHE A 33 -14.79 6.08 4.12
N SER A 34 -15.93 5.71 4.68
CA SER A 34 -16.11 5.72 6.14
C SER A 34 -15.50 4.52 6.86
N GLY A 35 -14.94 3.54 6.12
CA GLY A 35 -14.40 2.31 6.67
C GLY A 35 -15.45 1.28 7.10
N LEU A 36 -16.73 1.52 6.82
CA LEU A 36 -17.80 0.55 7.06
C LEU A 36 -17.64 -0.70 6.16
N LEU A 37 -17.25 -0.47 4.90
CA LEU A 37 -16.84 -1.50 3.96
C LEU A 37 -15.32 -1.44 3.82
N VAL A 38 -14.61 -2.41 4.40
CA VAL A 38 -13.15 -2.47 4.32
C VAL A 38 -12.67 -3.28 3.11
N SER A 39 -11.43 -3.08 2.72
CA SER A 39 -10.75 -3.80 1.65
C SER A 39 -11.00 -5.30 1.72
N GLY A 40 -11.31 -5.91 0.59
CA GLY A 40 -11.61 -7.35 0.47
C GLY A 40 -12.99 -7.77 0.95
N HIS A 41 -13.79 -6.89 1.55
CA HIS A 41 -15.17 -7.21 1.91
C HIS A 41 -15.99 -7.53 0.67
N LYS A 42 -16.70 -8.65 0.72
CA LYS A 42 -17.66 -9.02 -0.30
C LYS A 42 -18.94 -8.20 -0.11
N LEU A 43 -19.39 -7.52 -1.16
CA LEU A 43 -20.69 -6.86 -1.16
C LEU A 43 -21.82 -7.90 -1.20
N PRO A 44 -23.00 -7.57 -0.66
CA PRO A 44 -24.17 -8.41 -0.81
C PRO A 44 -24.49 -8.69 -2.28
N SER A 45 -25.27 -9.72 -2.58
CA SER A 45 -25.66 -10.04 -3.95
C SER A 45 -26.40 -8.89 -4.63
N GLU A 46 -26.34 -8.83 -5.96
CA GLU A 46 -27.07 -7.81 -6.74
C GLU A 46 -28.58 -7.81 -6.42
N TRP A 47 -29.14 -8.97 -6.09
CA TRP A 47 -30.55 -9.07 -5.72
C TRP A 47 -30.84 -8.41 -4.37
N GLU A 48 -30.07 -8.74 -3.33
CA GLU A 48 -30.20 -8.17 -2.00
C GLU A 48 -29.98 -6.66 -2.01
N MET A 49 -28.94 -6.19 -2.72
CA MET A 49 -28.67 -4.75 -2.86
C MET A 49 -29.78 -4.03 -3.61
N ALA A 50 -30.30 -4.60 -4.71
CA ALA A 50 -31.38 -3.98 -5.47
C ALA A 50 -32.65 -3.83 -4.63
N GLU A 51 -32.96 -4.84 -3.80
CA GLU A 51 -34.07 -4.80 -2.86
C GLU A 51 -33.84 -3.77 -1.76
N SER A 52 -32.66 -3.81 -1.11
CA SER A 52 -32.28 -2.88 -0.04
C SER A 52 -32.28 -1.42 -0.47
N PHE A 53 -31.76 -1.11 -1.66
CA PHE A 53 -31.74 0.22 -2.24
C PHE A 53 -33.04 0.60 -2.95
N GLN A 54 -34.05 -0.29 -2.99
CA GLN A 54 -35.31 -0.09 -3.71
C GLN A 54 -35.09 0.37 -5.15
N THR A 55 -34.10 -0.21 -5.83
CA THR A 55 -33.70 0.16 -7.20
C THR A 55 -33.82 -1.02 -8.15
N SER A 56 -33.75 -0.74 -9.45
CA SER A 56 -33.73 -1.81 -10.45
C SER A 56 -32.32 -2.45 -10.50
N ARG A 57 -32.26 -3.75 -10.81
CA ARG A 57 -30.98 -4.46 -11.04
C ARG A 57 -30.13 -3.82 -12.13
N VAL A 58 -30.77 -3.19 -13.11
CA VAL A 58 -30.07 -2.45 -14.18
C VAL A 58 -29.35 -1.22 -13.61
N ALA A 59 -30.06 -0.40 -12.82
CA ALA A 59 -29.47 0.77 -12.18
C ALA A 59 -28.37 0.40 -11.17
N LEU A 60 -28.56 -0.71 -10.43
CA LEU A 60 -27.53 -1.22 -9.53
C LEU A 60 -26.27 -1.65 -10.28
N ARG A 61 -26.40 -2.39 -11.40
CA ARG A 61 -25.25 -2.79 -12.22
C ARG A 61 -24.49 -1.61 -12.77
N GLU A 62 -25.18 -0.56 -13.20
CA GLU A 62 -24.55 0.68 -13.65
C GLU A 62 -23.79 1.36 -12.49
N ALA A 63 -24.36 1.36 -11.28
CA ALA A 63 -23.67 1.86 -10.07
C ALA A 63 -22.40 1.05 -9.78
N LEU A 64 -22.49 -0.29 -9.80
CA LEU A 64 -21.33 -1.16 -9.57
C LEU A 64 -20.26 -0.98 -10.65
N ARG A 65 -20.64 -0.87 -11.92
CA ARG A 65 -19.68 -0.59 -13.01
C ARG A 65 -18.99 0.78 -12.84
N THR A 66 -19.70 1.76 -12.31
CA THR A 66 -19.12 3.08 -12.02
C THR A 66 -18.08 2.96 -10.90
N LEU A 67 -18.42 2.25 -9.82
CA LEU A 67 -17.49 2.00 -8.71
C LEU A 67 -16.28 1.15 -9.14
N GLU A 68 -16.47 0.20 -10.04
CA GLU A 68 -15.39 -0.60 -10.63
C GLU A 68 -14.44 0.25 -11.49
N LYS A 69 -14.97 1.18 -12.28
CA LYS A 69 -14.15 2.14 -13.05
C LYS A 69 -13.40 3.16 -12.16
N GLU A 70 -13.89 3.37 -10.96
CA GLU A 70 -13.25 4.20 -9.93
C GLU A 70 -12.27 3.39 -9.05
N ASP A 71 -12.03 2.12 -9.40
CA ASP A 71 -11.18 1.18 -8.65
C ASP A 71 -11.58 1.01 -7.19
N LEU A 72 -12.83 1.29 -6.84
CA LEU A 72 -13.37 1.13 -5.49
C LEU A 72 -13.86 -0.29 -5.22
N ILE A 73 -14.23 -1.03 -6.26
CA ILE A 73 -14.64 -2.44 -6.19
C ILE A 73 -14.06 -3.22 -7.36
N THR A 74 -14.00 -4.54 -7.21
CA THR A 74 -13.67 -5.49 -8.29
C THR A 74 -14.83 -6.46 -8.46
N ILE A 75 -15.32 -6.65 -9.69
CA ILE A 75 -16.39 -7.60 -10.02
C ILE A 75 -15.75 -8.90 -10.54
N LYS A 76 -15.93 -10.01 -9.81
CA LYS A 76 -15.49 -11.34 -10.24
C LYS A 76 -16.65 -12.09 -10.89
N LEU A 77 -16.39 -12.79 -12.01
CA LEU A 77 -17.37 -13.56 -12.77
C LEU A 77 -17.17 -15.07 -12.54
N GLY A 78 -18.18 -15.79 -12.02
CA GLY A 78 -18.16 -17.27 -11.80
C GLY A 78 -19.04 -17.74 -10.64
N ALA A 79 -19.03 -19.04 -10.33
CA ALA A 79 -19.82 -19.62 -9.23
C ALA A 79 -19.22 -19.27 -7.86
N GLY A 80 -19.86 -18.38 -7.15
CA GLY A 80 -19.40 -17.84 -5.87
C GLY A 80 -19.03 -16.35 -5.94
N ASP A 81 -19.28 -15.73 -7.09
CA ASP A 81 -18.87 -14.38 -7.47
C ASP A 81 -19.74 -13.28 -6.90
N GLY A 82 -19.22 -12.07 -7.03
CA GLY A 82 -19.85 -10.85 -6.57
C GLY A 82 -18.88 -9.68 -6.67
N ALA A 83 -19.33 -8.53 -6.25
CA ALA A 83 -18.48 -7.36 -6.09
C ALA A 83 -17.73 -7.45 -4.75
N LEU A 84 -16.44 -7.18 -4.79
CA LEU A 84 -15.55 -7.09 -3.63
C LEU A 84 -15.06 -5.65 -3.53
N VAL A 85 -14.97 -5.11 -2.32
CA VAL A 85 -14.26 -3.84 -2.11
C VAL A 85 -12.83 -4.01 -2.58
N ALA A 86 -12.36 -3.08 -3.41
CA ALA A 86 -11.02 -3.15 -3.99
C ALA A 86 -9.95 -3.25 -2.90
N ASN A 87 -8.90 -3.99 -3.22
CA ASN A 87 -7.79 -4.11 -2.30
C ASN A 87 -6.93 -2.84 -2.39
N PHE A 88 -6.38 -2.44 -1.26
CA PHE A 88 -5.38 -1.39 -1.16
C PHE A 88 -4.23 -1.59 -2.17
N ASP A 89 -3.80 -2.84 -2.33
CA ASP A 89 -2.74 -3.19 -3.27
C ASP A 89 -3.06 -2.76 -4.72
N SER A 90 -4.33 -2.77 -5.14
CA SER A 90 -4.71 -2.33 -6.49
C SER A 90 -4.50 -0.83 -6.73
N ALA A 91 -4.67 0.02 -5.71
CA ALA A 91 -4.39 1.45 -5.81
C ALA A 91 -2.88 1.72 -5.85
N VAL A 92 -2.11 0.97 -5.06
CA VAL A 92 -0.63 1.01 -5.11
C VAL A 92 -0.14 0.56 -6.49
N ASP A 93 -0.64 -0.57 -6.99
CA ASP A 93 -0.25 -1.12 -8.30
C ASP A 93 -0.56 -0.14 -9.44
N ALA A 94 -1.75 0.46 -9.48
CA ALA A 94 -2.14 1.42 -10.50
C ALA A 94 -1.25 2.68 -10.48
N LEU A 95 -0.94 3.21 -9.30
CA LEU A 95 -0.05 4.35 -9.16
C LEU A 95 1.39 3.99 -9.52
N ALA A 96 1.87 2.81 -9.09
CA ALA A 96 3.19 2.30 -9.41
C ALA A 96 3.37 2.06 -10.92
N GLU A 97 2.36 1.51 -11.59
CA GLU A 97 2.38 1.33 -13.05
C GLU A 97 2.46 2.67 -13.77
N SER A 98 1.68 3.66 -13.33
CA SER A 98 1.71 5.03 -13.87
C SER A 98 3.09 5.67 -13.71
N LEU A 99 3.69 5.57 -12.52
CA LEU A 99 5.04 6.06 -12.24
C LEU A 99 6.10 5.33 -13.07
N SER A 100 6.03 3.99 -13.10
CA SER A 100 6.95 3.15 -13.88
C SER A 100 6.89 3.45 -15.37
N THR A 101 5.69 3.66 -15.91
CA THR A 101 5.48 4.07 -17.30
C THR A 101 6.11 5.43 -17.57
N GLY A 102 5.93 6.42 -16.68
CA GLY A 102 6.59 7.72 -16.78
C GLY A 102 8.12 7.62 -16.79
N VAL A 103 8.68 6.74 -15.96
CA VAL A 103 10.12 6.46 -15.94
C VAL A 103 10.58 5.82 -17.26
N LYS A 104 9.90 4.78 -17.75
CA LYS A 104 10.23 4.07 -19.00
C LYS A 104 10.13 4.98 -20.24
N LEU A 105 9.17 5.88 -20.28
CA LEU A 105 9.01 6.86 -21.37
C LEU A 105 10.05 8.00 -21.31
N GLY A 106 10.97 7.96 -20.35
CA GLY A 106 12.01 8.98 -20.21
C GLY A 106 11.52 10.31 -19.65
N SER A 107 10.24 10.37 -19.22
CA SER A 107 9.67 11.58 -18.60
C SER A 107 10.22 11.81 -17.19
N ALA A 108 10.68 10.75 -16.52
CA ALA A 108 11.35 10.81 -15.22
C ALA A 108 12.55 9.84 -15.22
N LYS A 109 13.68 10.29 -14.66
CA LYS A 109 14.81 9.40 -14.41
C LYS A 109 14.54 8.60 -13.13
N SER A 110 15.03 7.38 -13.02
CA SER A 110 14.95 6.57 -11.78
C SER A 110 15.52 7.30 -10.55
N SER A 111 16.48 8.23 -10.78
CA SER A 111 16.98 9.13 -9.73
C SER A 111 15.90 10.01 -9.09
N LYS A 112 14.82 10.35 -9.82
CA LYS A 112 13.71 11.13 -9.26
C LYS A 112 12.83 10.34 -8.32
N SER A 113 12.62 9.06 -8.59
CA SER A 113 11.95 8.16 -7.63
C SER A 113 12.80 7.98 -6.36
N SER A 114 14.13 7.85 -6.50
CA SER A 114 15.05 7.79 -5.35
C SER A 114 15.06 9.12 -4.56
N GLU A 115 14.97 10.26 -5.21
CA GLU A 115 14.82 11.58 -4.57
C GLU A 115 13.51 11.63 -3.75
N MET A 116 12.41 11.12 -4.30
CA MET A 116 11.14 11.03 -3.55
C MET A 116 11.23 10.12 -2.33
N ARG A 117 11.92 8.97 -2.43
CA ARG A 117 12.19 8.12 -1.28
C ARG A 117 12.92 8.86 -0.16
N SER A 118 13.95 9.63 -0.51
CA SER A 118 14.73 10.40 0.47
C SER A 118 13.92 11.46 1.22
N ILE A 119 12.78 11.87 0.68
CA ILE A 119 11.84 12.80 1.30
C ILE A 119 10.79 12.04 2.12
N LEU A 120 10.17 11.02 1.53
CA LEU A 120 9.00 10.37 2.11
C LEU A 120 9.33 9.36 3.20
N GLU A 121 10.33 8.51 2.98
CA GLU A 121 10.59 7.41 3.91
C GLU A 121 11.12 7.84 5.29
N PRO A 122 11.96 8.89 5.43
CA PRO A 122 12.33 9.40 6.74
C PRO A 122 11.12 9.91 7.53
N GLU A 123 10.20 10.64 6.88
CA GLU A 123 8.97 11.13 7.53
C GLU A 123 8.04 9.98 7.88
N THR A 124 7.92 9.00 6.99
CA THR A 124 7.13 7.78 7.24
C THR A 124 7.68 7.02 8.45
N THR A 125 9.01 6.89 8.54
CA THR A 125 9.70 6.25 9.68
C THR A 125 9.46 7.00 10.99
N HIS A 126 9.47 8.33 10.94
CA HIS A 126 9.11 9.17 12.09
C HIS A 126 7.68 8.88 12.56
N LEU A 127 6.71 8.94 11.65
CA LEU A 127 5.30 8.66 11.94
C LEU A 127 5.12 7.23 12.47
N ALA A 128 5.72 6.24 11.84
CA ALA A 128 5.69 4.85 12.28
C ALA A 128 6.24 4.69 13.71
N THR A 129 7.29 5.43 14.07
CA THR A 129 7.84 5.40 15.42
C THR A 129 6.85 5.89 16.47
N LEU A 130 6.00 6.86 16.11
CA LEU A 130 4.99 7.45 17.01
C LEU A 130 3.69 6.65 17.09
N SER A 131 3.29 5.96 16.00
CA SER A 131 1.96 5.38 15.85
C SER A 131 1.89 3.86 15.84
N SER A 132 3.02 3.15 15.66
CA SER A 132 2.99 1.69 15.50
C SER A 132 2.49 0.93 16.73
N THR A 133 1.67 -0.08 16.46
CA THR A 133 1.14 -1.04 17.42
C THR A 133 2.19 -2.10 17.80
N PRO A 134 1.97 -2.92 18.85
CA PRO A 134 2.82 -4.06 19.14
C PRO A 134 2.96 -5.06 17.99
N ASP A 135 1.92 -5.24 17.18
CA ASP A 135 1.95 -6.14 16.03
C ASP A 135 2.84 -5.58 14.92
N ASP A 136 2.79 -4.28 14.64
CA ASP A 136 3.68 -3.61 13.69
C ASP A 136 5.14 -3.74 14.12
N ILE A 137 5.42 -3.56 15.42
CA ILE A 137 6.78 -3.72 15.97
C ILE A 137 7.29 -5.12 15.71
N SER A 138 6.45 -6.13 15.98
CA SER A 138 6.79 -7.53 15.79
C SER A 138 7.03 -7.85 14.30
N ALA A 139 6.26 -7.26 13.41
CA ALA A 139 6.42 -7.41 11.95
C ALA A 139 7.76 -6.80 11.48
N ILE A 140 8.07 -5.57 11.89
CA ILE A 140 9.35 -4.91 11.56
C ILE A 140 10.53 -5.70 12.10
N GLU A 141 10.45 -6.18 13.37
CA GLU A 141 11.50 -6.99 13.98
C GLU A 141 11.74 -8.29 13.22
N ALA A 142 10.67 -8.96 12.81
CA ALA A 142 10.77 -10.18 12.01
C ALA A 142 11.52 -9.95 10.70
N MET A 143 11.28 -8.81 10.01
CA MET A 143 12.00 -8.45 8.79
C MET A 143 13.50 -8.23 9.05
N VAL A 144 13.86 -7.53 10.14
CA VAL A 144 15.27 -7.32 10.49
C VAL A 144 15.98 -8.64 10.81
N ILE A 145 15.33 -9.52 11.59
CA ILE A 145 15.88 -10.85 11.91
C ILE A 145 16.05 -11.70 10.64
N ALA A 146 15.08 -11.66 9.72
CA ALA A 146 15.16 -12.39 8.46
C ALA A 146 16.33 -11.90 7.60
N GLN A 147 16.59 -10.60 7.57
CA GLN A 147 17.73 -10.01 6.86
C GLN A 147 19.08 -10.40 7.48
N GLU A 148 19.19 -10.40 8.80
CA GLU A 148 20.40 -10.83 9.49
C GLU A 148 20.75 -12.29 9.20
N ARG A 149 19.74 -13.18 9.27
CA ARG A 149 19.90 -14.60 8.90
C ARG A 149 20.29 -14.77 7.43
N GLY A 150 19.67 -14.00 6.53
CA GLY A 150 20.00 -14.02 5.10
C GLY A 150 21.43 -13.54 4.86
N LEU A 151 21.92 -12.56 5.61
CA LEU A 151 23.29 -12.08 5.52
C LEU A 151 24.29 -13.15 5.95
N GLU A 152 24.04 -13.84 7.07
CA GLU A 152 24.86 -14.95 7.58
C GLU A 152 24.90 -16.13 6.60
N GLY A 153 23.77 -16.43 5.95
CA GLY A 153 23.65 -17.46 4.93
C GLY A 153 24.25 -17.09 3.56
N GLY A 154 24.74 -15.86 3.40
CA GLY A 154 25.30 -15.36 2.13
C GLY A 154 24.26 -14.95 1.08
N GLU A 155 22.96 -15.11 1.37
CA GLU A 155 21.84 -14.84 0.47
C GLU A 155 20.87 -13.78 1.05
N LEU A 156 21.30 -12.53 1.12
CA LEU A 156 20.39 -11.46 1.48
C LEU A 156 19.42 -11.16 0.32
N SER A 157 18.16 -11.51 0.49
CA SER A 157 17.11 -11.21 -0.47
C SER A 157 16.82 -9.71 -0.54
N ARG A 158 16.88 -9.17 -1.77
CA ARG A 158 16.46 -7.77 -2.03
C ARG A 158 14.98 -7.53 -1.77
N LYS A 159 14.19 -8.59 -1.87
CA LYS A 159 12.78 -8.53 -1.49
C LYS A 159 12.63 -8.19 -0.01
N LEU A 160 13.41 -8.81 0.88
CA LEU A 160 13.39 -8.49 2.31
C LEU A 160 13.80 -7.04 2.62
N ASP A 161 14.67 -6.46 1.78
CA ASP A 161 15.03 -5.05 1.86
C ASP A 161 13.80 -4.15 1.61
N MET A 162 13.07 -4.40 0.52
CA MET A 162 11.84 -3.67 0.19
C MET A 162 10.72 -3.92 1.21
N ASP A 163 10.54 -5.16 1.64
CA ASP A 163 9.53 -5.52 2.64
C ASP A 163 9.76 -4.80 3.98
N PHE A 164 11.01 -4.54 4.37
CA PHE A 164 11.33 -3.73 5.54
C PHE A 164 10.78 -2.30 5.44
N HIS A 165 11.02 -1.62 4.32
CA HIS A 165 10.50 -0.26 4.08
C HIS A 165 8.97 -0.25 4.06
N ARG A 166 8.36 -1.26 3.45
CA ARG A 166 6.91 -1.45 3.43
C ARG A 166 6.31 -1.59 4.83
N CYS A 167 6.94 -2.36 5.73
CA CYS A 167 6.49 -2.48 7.12
C CYS A 167 6.46 -1.12 7.84
N PHE A 168 7.42 -0.22 7.59
CA PHE A 168 7.39 1.14 8.13
C PHE A 168 6.27 1.98 7.53
N ALA A 169 5.99 1.84 6.23
CA ALA A 169 4.90 2.55 5.57
C ALA A 169 3.53 2.12 6.13
N GLU A 170 3.35 0.84 6.41
CA GLU A 170 2.16 0.28 7.04
C GLU A 170 2.01 0.75 8.50
N ALA A 171 3.11 0.67 9.27
CA ALA A 171 3.17 1.05 10.69
C ALA A 171 2.98 2.56 10.95
N ALA A 172 3.08 3.39 9.93
CA ALA A 172 2.77 4.82 10.02
C ALA A 172 1.27 5.10 10.19
N HIS A 173 0.40 4.12 9.92
CA HIS A 173 -1.06 4.22 9.96
C HIS A 173 -1.61 5.43 9.20
N ASN A 174 -0.87 5.90 8.21
CA ASN A 174 -1.27 6.96 7.29
C ASN A 174 -1.52 6.36 5.90
N PHE A 175 -2.79 6.11 5.60
CA PHE A 175 -3.22 5.46 4.36
C PHE A 175 -2.66 6.12 3.09
N VAL A 176 -2.72 7.44 3.00
CA VAL A 176 -2.22 8.18 1.82
C VAL A 176 -0.71 8.06 1.69
N MET A 177 0.02 8.22 2.80
CA MET A 177 1.47 8.06 2.82
C MET A 177 1.88 6.65 2.40
N ASN A 178 1.16 5.64 2.91
CA ASN A 178 1.40 4.25 2.59
C ASN A 178 1.23 3.96 1.08
N ILE A 179 0.15 4.45 0.43
CA ILE A 179 -0.01 4.33 -1.03
C ILE A 179 1.18 4.94 -1.77
N VAL A 180 1.51 6.19 -1.45
CA VAL A 180 2.53 6.93 -2.19
C VAL A 180 3.91 6.29 -2.02
N VAL A 181 4.30 5.93 -0.79
CA VAL A 181 5.60 5.29 -0.52
C VAL A 181 5.71 3.96 -1.26
N ASN A 182 4.71 3.07 -1.12
CA ASN A 182 4.74 1.78 -1.79
C ASN A 182 4.75 1.91 -3.32
N ALA A 183 4.01 2.88 -3.88
CA ALA A 183 4.01 3.12 -5.33
C ALA A 183 5.37 3.63 -5.82
N VAL A 184 6.01 4.52 -5.08
CA VAL A 184 7.37 4.99 -5.39
C VAL A 184 8.38 3.84 -5.31
N ASP A 185 8.32 3.02 -4.26
CA ASP A 185 9.20 1.85 -4.08
C ASP A 185 9.02 0.83 -5.20
N GLU A 186 7.78 0.51 -5.57
CA GLU A 186 7.51 -0.41 -6.67
C GLU A 186 8.01 0.14 -8.02
N SER A 187 7.95 1.47 -8.25
CA SER A 187 8.44 2.09 -9.49
C SER A 187 9.95 1.91 -9.72
N ILE A 188 10.72 1.71 -8.65
CA ILE A 188 12.18 1.49 -8.70
C ILE A 188 12.58 0.05 -8.38
N ARG A 189 11.61 -0.85 -8.24
CA ARG A 189 11.84 -2.25 -7.88
C ARG A 189 12.81 -2.93 -8.83
N GLU A 190 12.58 -2.84 -10.14
CA GLU A 190 13.44 -3.45 -11.14
C GLU A 190 14.89 -2.94 -11.08
N PRO A 191 15.19 -1.65 -11.06
CA PRO A 191 16.54 -1.14 -10.85
C PRO A 191 17.20 -1.67 -9.56
N ILE A 192 16.45 -1.74 -8.45
CA ILE A 192 16.97 -2.26 -7.17
C ILE A 192 17.27 -3.76 -7.28
N LEU A 193 16.37 -4.55 -7.85
CA LEU A 193 16.55 -5.99 -8.01
C LEU A 193 17.75 -6.35 -8.89
N HIS A 194 18.07 -5.55 -9.89
CA HIS A 194 19.18 -5.76 -10.79
C HIS A 194 20.48 -5.07 -10.37
N SER A 195 20.46 -4.20 -9.34
CA SER A 195 21.68 -3.55 -8.86
C SER A 195 22.68 -4.55 -8.30
N ARG A 196 23.96 -4.35 -8.60
CA ARG A 196 25.04 -5.17 -8.03
C ARG A 196 25.32 -4.72 -6.60
N ARG A 197 25.17 -5.60 -5.62
CA ARG A 197 25.49 -5.31 -4.22
C ARG A 197 26.73 -6.09 -3.78
N THR A 198 27.75 -5.36 -3.36
CA THR A 198 28.93 -5.97 -2.73
C THR A 198 28.55 -6.52 -1.35
N GLU A 199 29.38 -7.41 -0.81
CA GLU A 199 29.19 -7.93 0.55
C GLU A 199 29.18 -6.80 1.59
N GLY A 200 30.07 -5.82 1.45
CA GLY A 200 30.12 -4.64 2.30
C GLY A 200 28.81 -3.85 2.27
N MET A 201 28.21 -3.68 1.08
CA MET A 201 26.91 -2.99 0.95
C MET A 201 25.79 -3.79 1.62
N ARG A 202 25.76 -5.11 1.48
CA ARG A 202 24.76 -5.94 2.17
C ARG A 202 24.86 -5.82 3.69
N LYS A 203 26.07 -5.89 4.24
CA LYS A 203 26.31 -5.67 5.68
C LYS A 203 25.86 -4.29 6.14
N HIS A 204 26.17 -3.27 5.35
CA HIS A 204 25.77 -1.89 5.66
C HIS A 204 24.24 -1.73 5.71
N VAL A 205 23.52 -2.26 4.71
CA VAL A 205 22.04 -2.22 4.68
C VAL A 205 21.46 -2.87 5.94
N VAL A 206 21.85 -4.10 6.26
CA VAL A 206 21.31 -4.82 7.42
C VAL A 206 21.63 -4.10 8.73
N THR A 207 22.85 -3.56 8.85
CA THR A 207 23.25 -2.79 10.06
C THR A 207 22.38 -1.54 10.22
N ASN A 208 22.10 -0.81 9.13
CA ASN A 208 21.25 0.38 9.19
C ASN A 208 19.80 0.03 9.52
N HIS A 209 19.24 -1.02 8.92
CA HIS A 209 17.89 -1.47 9.25
C HIS A 209 17.77 -1.84 10.75
N ARG A 210 18.77 -2.52 11.32
CA ARG A 210 18.82 -2.79 12.75
C ARG A 210 18.89 -1.50 13.57
N ASN A 211 19.65 -0.49 13.14
CA ASN A 211 19.76 0.79 13.83
C ASN A 211 18.46 1.60 13.77
N ILE A 212 17.78 1.60 12.61
CA ILE A 212 16.46 2.22 12.44
C ILE A 212 15.46 1.56 13.40
N PHE A 213 15.41 0.22 13.40
CA PHE A 213 14.54 -0.53 14.29
C PHE A 213 14.83 -0.24 15.79
N LYS A 214 16.10 -0.21 16.20
CA LYS A 214 16.48 0.16 17.58
C LYS A 214 16.05 1.57 17.95
N ALA A 215 16.22 2.55 17.06
CA ALA A 215 15.77 3.92 17.29
C ALA A 215 14.26 3.97 17.48
N ARG A 216 13.50 3.24 16.61
CA ARG A 216 12.07 3.09 16.74
C ARG A 216 11.68 2.38 18.06
N GLN A 217 12.33 1.27 18.43
CA GLN A 217 12.04 0.52 19.66
C GLN A 217 12.24 1.38 20.93
N ASN A 218 13.19 2.30 20.89
CA ASN A 218 13.44 3.27 21.96
C ASN A 218 12.48 4.50 21.91
N GLY A 219 11.52 4.53 20.99
CA GLY A 219 10.59 5.67 20.82
C GLY A 219 11.26 6.95 20.30
N ASN A 220 12.50 6.87 19.80
CA ASN A 220 13.25 8.04 19.32
C ASN A 220 12.98 8.28 17.83
N ALA A 221 11.85 8.95 17.55
CA ALA A 221 11.37 9.20 16.19
C ALA A 221 12.34 10.06 15.36
N GLU A 222 13.00 11.05 15.97
CA GLU A 222 13.98 11.90 15.28
C GLU A 222 15.23 11.12 14.89
N LEU A 223 15.71 10.22 15.77
CA LEU A 223 16.84 9.36 15.44
C LEU A 223 16.48 8.37 14.34
N ALA A 224 15.30 7.73 14.42
CA ALA A 224 14.83 6.80 13.42
C ALA A 224 14.73 7.46 12.04
N LYS A 225 14.14 8.66 11.97
CA LYS A 225 14.06 9.50 10.77
C LYS A 225 15.44 9.78 10.17
N ARG A 226 16.39 10.25 11.01
CA ARG A 226 17.72 10.59 10.55
C ARG A 226 18.47 9.36 10.00
N VAL A 227 18.43 8.23 10.71
CA VAL A 227 19.12 7.00 10.27
C VAL A 227 18.51 6.48 8.98
N MET A 228 17.18 6.58 8.80
CA MET A 228 16.52 6.24 7.55
C MET A 228 16.99 7.14 6.40
N ALA A 229 17.07 8.45 6.61
CA ALA A 229 17.56 9.39 5.60
C ALA A 229 18.99 9.06 5.16
N GLU A 230 19.89 8.82 6.11
CA GLU A 230 21.29 8.42 5.84
C GLU A 230 21.36 7.09 5.08
N HIS A 231 20.51 6.12 5.43
CA HIS A 231 20.40 4.83 4.76
C HIS A 231 19.99 4.98 3.29
N ILE A 232 18.91 5.72 3.00
CA ILE A 232 18.41 5.92 1.62
C ILE A 232 19.47 6.60 0.74
N VAL A 233 20.10 7.66 1.23
CA VAL A 233 21.15 8.36 0.50
C VAL A 233 22.33 7.44 0.18
N HIS A 234 22.77 6.63 1.16
CA HIS A 234 23.88 5.71 0.95
C HIS A 234 23.58 4.63 -0.08
N VAL A 235 22.35 4.05 -0.04
CA VAL A 235 21.88 3.06 -1.03
C VAL A 235 21.82 3.68 -2.42
N GLN A 236 21.30 4.89 -2.55
CA GLN A 236 21.23 5.61 -3.82
C GLN A 236 22.61 5.86 -4.43
N CYS A 237 23.55 6.39 -3.65
CA CYS A 237 24.92 6.63 -4.13
C CYS A 237 25.57 5.34 -4.61
N HIS A 238 25.33 4.21 -3.92
CA HIS A 238 25.85 2.93 -4.33
C HIS A 238 25.25 2.44 -5.66
N ILE A 239 23.93 2.57 -5.82
CA ILE A 239 23.23 2.19 -7.07
C ILE A 239 23.78 3.02 -8.25
N GLU A 240 23.91 4.34 -8.09
CA GLU A 240 24.40 5.23 -9.12
C GLU A 240 25.85 4.92 -9.53
N ALA A 241 26.70 4.58 -8.57
CA ALA A 241 28.08 4.22 -8.83
C ALA A 241 28.25 2.93 -9.68
N TYR A 242 27.33 1.97 -9.53
CA TYR A 242 27.41 0.67 -10.22
C TYR A 242 26.38 0.49 -11.35
N SER A 243 25.58 1.50 -11.66
CA SER A 243 24.66 1.50 -12.82
C SER A 243 25.33 1.98 -14.10
N ASN A 244 26.56 2.49 -14.03
CA ASN A 244 27.32 3.01 -15.15
C ASN A 244 28.41 2.03 -15.66
N GLU A 245 28.45 0.82 -15.12
CA GLU A 245 29.29 -0.29 -15.58
C GLU A 245 28.44 -1.34 -16.33
#